data_33cb5ed266c4f7135d4cee032a25de42
#
_entry.id   33cb5ed266c4f7135d4cee032a25de42
#
_cell.length_a   1.000
_cell.length_b   1.000
_cell.length_c   1.000
_cell.angle_alpha   90.00
_cell.angle_beta   90.00
_cell.angle_gamma   90.00
#
_symmetry.space_group_name_H-M   'P 1'
#
loop_
_entity.id
_entity.type
_entity.pdbx_description
1 polymer ?
#
loop_
_entity_poly.entity_id
_entity_poly.type
_entity_poly.pdbx_seq_one_letter_code
_entity_poly.pdbx_strand_id
1 'polypeptide(L)'
;MKINGNAIRPGMVIEHQGNLWRAVKIQHTQPGKGGAYLQVELKDIRHGTKLNERFRSSETVERARLEQHQHQYLFSDDGMHTFMHNESYDQISLSTETIGEEQAAYLQDGMNVMIESFEDEPLGMQLPD
;
A
#
# COMPACT_ATOMS: atom_id res chain seq x y z
N MET A 1 10.58 3.72 10.13
CA MET A 1 11.61 4.74 9.86
C MET A 1 10.95 6.12 9.80
N LYS A 2 11.44 7.05 10.57
CA LYS A 2 10.87 8.39 10.60
C LYS A 2 11.40 9.24 9.46
N ILE A 3 10.51 9.96 8.78
CA ILE A 3 10.87 10.87 7.70
C ILE A 3 10.18 12.21 7.92
N ASN A 4 10.70 13.24 7.28
CA ASN A 4 10.04 14.55 7.31
C ASN A 4 8.85 14.57 6.36
N GLY A 5 7.85 15.40 6.67
CA GLY A 5 6.67 15.52 5.81
C GLY A 5 7.03 15.82 4.36
N ASN A 6 8.04 16.66 4.12
CA ASN A 6 8.45 17.01 2.76
C ASN A 6 9.12 15.84 2.00
N ALA A 7 9.40 14.74 2.67
CA ALA A 7 9.96 13.55 2.03
C ALA A 7 8.89 12.57 1.54
N ILE A 8 7.62 12.82 1.87
CA ILE A 8 6.54 11.96 1.43
C ILE A 8 6.39 12.03 -0.08
N ARG A 9 6.27 10.87 -0.72
CA ARG A 9 6.09 10.75 -2.18
C ARG A 9 4.95 9.81 -2.49
N PRO A 10 4.28 9.95 -3.64
CA PRO A 10 3.22 9.02 -4.04
C PRO A 10 3.75 7.59 -4.06
N GLY A 11 2.94 6.68 -3.55
CA GLY A 11 3.29 5.27 -3.44
C GLY A 11 3.89 4.87 -2.10
N MET A 12 4.34 5.83 -1.29
CA MET A 12 4.85 5.52 0.05
C MET A 12 3.73 5.12 0.98
N VAL A 13 4.05 4.24 1.92
CA VAL A 13 3.13 3.83 2.97
C VAL A 13 3.61 4.43 4.28
N ILE A 14 2.70 5.12 4.97
CA ILE A 14 3.00 5.75 6.25
C ILE A 14 2.04 5.25 7.32
N GLU A 15 2.49 5.29 8.58
CA GLU A 15 1.63 5.02 9.71
C GLU A 15 1.05 6.36 10.20
N HIS A 16 -0.27 6.40 10.32
CA HIS A 16 -0.98 7.61 10.74
C HIS A 16 -2.24 7.20 11.48
N GLN A 17 -2.42 7.73 12.67
CA GLN A 17 -3.59 7.45 13.51
C GLN A 17 -3.85 5.95 13.71
N GLY A 18 -2.76 5.18 13.87
CA GLY A 18 -2.86 3.74 14.12
C GLY A 18 -3.14 2.87 12.91
N ASN A 19 -3.21 3.48 11.72
CA ASN A 19 -3.47 2.75 10.48
C ASN A 19 -2.33 2.93 9.49
N LEU A 20 -2.30 2.06 8.48
CA LEU A 20 -1.36 2.17 7.38
C LEU A 20 -2.06 2.83 6.19
N TRP A 21 -1.43 3.85 5.65
CA TRP A 21 -1.98 4.64 4.55
C TRP A 21 -0.98 4.72 3.42
N ARG A 22 -1.45 4.57 2.19
CA ARG A 22 -0.62 4.80 1.00
C ARG A 22 -0.85 6.22 0.52
N ALA A 23 0.23 6.97 0.33
CA ALA A 23 0.15 8.30 -0.26
C ALA A 23 -0.19 8.16 -1.74
N VAL A 24 -1.30 8.77 -2.16
CA VAL A 24 -1.78 8.69 -3.53
C VAL A 24 -1.41 9.94 -4.31
N LYS A 25 -1.65 11.11 -3.70
CA LYS A 25 -1.42 12.38 -4.37
C LYS A 25 -0.88 13.38 -3.34
N ILE A 26 0.12 14.15 -3.75
CA ILE A 26 0.75 15.12 -2.86
C ILE A 26 0.73 16.48 -3.54
N GLN A 27 0.31 17.49 -2.79
CA GLN A 27 0.33 18.87 -3.25
C GLN A 27 1.12 19.69 -2.25
N HIS A 28 2.21 20.29 -2.72
CA HIS A 28 3.00 21.20 -1.90
C HIS A 28 2.38 22.58 -1.92
N THR A 29 2.23 23.18 -0.74
CA THR A 29 1.72 24.52 -0.62
C THR A 29 2.68 25.33 0.25
N GLN A 30 3.01 26.53 -0.22
CA GLN A 30 3.89 27.43 0.50
C GLN A 30 3.22 28.80 0.61
N PRO A 31 2.46 29.03 1.71
CA PRO A 31 1.82 30.31 1.89
C PRO A 31 2.85 31.42 2.14
N GLY A 32 2.51 32.64 1.80
CA GLY A 32 3.41 33.79 1.92
C GLY A 32 3.85 34.09 3.35
N LYS A 33 3.06 33.70 4.34
CA LYS A 33 3.39 33.85 5.76
C LYS A 33 3.13 32.54 6.46
N GLY A 34 4.16 31.91 6.99
CA GLY A 34 4.05 30.66 7.68
C GLY A 34 4.87 29.58 7.03
N GLY A 35 4.91 28.40 7.61
CA GLY A 35 5.69 27.30 7.12
C GLY A 35 5.07 26.61 5.93
N ALA A 36 5.91 26.02 5.09
CA ALA A 36 5.43 25.20 4.00
C ALA A 36 4.71 23.96 4.54
N TYR A 37 3.70 23.50 3.82
CA TYR A 37 2.99 22.27 4.19
C TYR A 37 2.60 21.50 2.94
N LEU A 38 2.25 20.24 3.16
CA LEU A 38 1.81 19.34 2.10
C LEU A 38 0.38 18.91 2.39
N GLN A 39 -0.43 18.89 1.33
CA GLN A 39 -1.71 18.20 1.37
C GLN A 39 -1.52 16.85 0.74
N VAL A 40 -1.80 15.80 1.49
CA VAL A 40 -1.56 14.43 1.06
C VAL A 40 -2.89 13.70 1.02
N GLU A 41 -3.22 13.15 -0.15
CA GLU A 41 -4.35 12.25 -0.27
C GLU A 41 -3.86 10.86 0.09
N LEU A 42 -4.43 10.31 1.14
CA LEU A 42 -4.07 9.01 1.68
C LEU A 42 -5.17 8.01 1.39
N LYS A 43 -4.77 6.77 1.14
CA LYS A 43 -5.71 5.67 0.98
C LYS A 43 -5.36 4.58 1.96
N ASP A 44 -6.35 4.19 2.79
CA ASP A 44 -6.16 3.09 3.75
C ASP A 44 -5.89 1.80 2.98
N ILE A 45 -4.78 1.14 3.31
CA ILE A 45 -4.38 -0.06 2.60
C ILE A 45 -5.35 -1.21 2.86
N ARG A 46 -5.89 -1.28 4.08
CA ARG A 46 -6.77 -2.39 4.49
C ARG A 46 -8.21 -2.20 4.05
N HIS A 47 -8.71 -0.98 4.08
CA HIS A 47 -10.13 -0.70 3.88
C HIS A 47 -10.44 0.12 2.65
N GLY A 48 -9.44 0.71 2.01
CA GLY A 48 -9.62 1.53 0.82
C GLY A 48 -10.22 2.90 1.08
N THR A 49 -10.41 3.27 2.34
CA THR A 49 -10.94 4.58 2.70
C THR A 49 -9.95 5.68 2.34
N LYS A 50 -10.46 6.78 1.80
CA LYS A 50 -9.62 7.92 1.45
C LYS A 50 -9.66 8.98 2.54
N LEU A 51 -8.50 9.60 2.77
CA LEU A 51 -8.36 10.67 3.75
C LEU A 51 -7.44 11.73 3.19
N ASN A 52 -7.82 12.99 3.30
CA ASN A 52 -6.94 14.10 2.97
C ASN A 52 -6.36 14.64 4.27
N GLU A 53 -5.04 14.68 4.36
CA GLU A 53 -4.36 15.11 5.56
C GLU A 53 -3.32 16.16 5.22
N ARG A 54 -3.10 17.09 6.14
CA ARG A 54 -2.12 18.15 5.97
C ARG A 54 -0.94 17.89 6.89
N PHE A 55 0.25 17.86 6.32
CA PHE A 55 1.49 17.71 7.08
C PHE A 55 2.36 18.94 6.89
N ARG A 56 2.99 19.40 7.96
CA ARG A 56 4.01 20.43 7.84
C ARG A 56 5.27 19.82 7.23
N SER A 57 6.01 20.60 6.44
CA SER A 57 7.24 20.10 5.82
C SER A 57 8.25 19.57 6.82
N SER A 58 8.29 20.17 8.00
CA SER A 58 9.21 19.77 9.07
C SER A 58 8.63 18.74 10.02
N GLU A 59 7.35 18.39 9.85
CA GLU A 59 6.68 17.40 10.71
C GLU A 59 7.26 16.01 10.44
N THR A 60 7.45 15.24 11.51
CA THR A 60 7.96 13.87 11.38
C THR A 60 6.80 12.89 11.25
N VAL A 61 6.89 12.00 10.25
CA VAL A 61 5.93 10.93 10.06
C VAL A 61 6.65 9.59 10.04
N GLU A 62 5.95 8.53 10.42
CA GLU A 62 6.52 7.20 10.43
C GLU A 62 6.26 6.52 9.09
N ARG A 63 7.33 6.22 8.36
CA ARG A 63 7.23 5.48 7.11
C ARG A 63 7.22 4.00 7.40
N ALA A 64 6.18 3.30 6.95
CA ALA A 64 6.11 1.86 7.06
C ALA A 64 6.87 1.23 5.90
N ARG A 65 7.73 0.26 6.23
CA ARG A 65 8.48 -0.46 5.23
C ARG A 65 7.78 -1.79 4.96
N LEU A 66 7.31 -1.96 3.72
CA LEU A 66 6.63 -3.18 3.33
C LEU A 66 7.62 -4.19 2.79
N GLU A 67 7.40 -5.45 3.09
CA GLU A 67 8.14 -6.55 2.51
C GLU A 67 7.44 -7.01 1.24
N GLN A 68 8.20 -7.40 0.24
CA GLN A 68 7.67 -7.89 -1.02
C GLN A 68 8.20 -9.28 -1.27
N HIS A 69 7.31 -10.23 -1.53
CA HIS A 69 7.66 -11.62 -1.79
C HIS A 69 6.94 -12.11 -3.02
N GLN A 70 7.66 -12.84 -3.87
CA GLN A 70 7.05 -13.43 -5.05
C GLN A 70 6.18 -14.62 -4.67
N HIS A 71 4.99 -14.63 -5.24
CA HIS A 71 4.01 -15.69 -5.03
C HIS A 71 3.48 -16.16 -6.38
N GLN A 72 2.97 -17.38 -6.40
CA GLN A 72 2.30 -17.92 -7.57
C GLN A 72 0.80 -17.93 -7.31
N TYR A 73 0.05 -17.38 -8.25
CA TYR A 73 -1.41 -17.41 -8.15
C TYR A 73 -1.89 -18.83 -8.44
N LEU A 74 -2.71 -19.36 -7.55
CA LEU A 74 -3.22 -20.73 -7.66
C LEU A 74 -4.64 -20.76 -8.20
N PHE A 75 -5.58 -20.14 -7.47
CA PHE A 75 -6.99 -20.17 -7.87
C PHE A 75 -7.78 -19.09 -7.12
N SER A 76 -8.99 -18.85 -7.60
CA SER A 76 -9.95 -17.96 -6.94
C SER A 76 -11.21 -18.72 -6.60
N ASP A 77 -11.78 -18.42 -5.44
CA ASP A 77 -13.03 -19.01 -5.00
C ASP A 77 -13.78 -17.98 -4.15
N ASP A 78 -15.02 -17.68 -4.56
CA ASP A 78 -15.94 -16.82 -3.82
C ASP A 78 -15.33 -15.48 -3.41
N GLY A 79 -14.65 -14.82 -4.36
CA GLY A 79 -14.04 -13.50 -4.11
C GLY A 79 -12.73 -13.53 -3.35
N MET A 80 -12.22 -14.72 -3.05
CA MET A 80 -10.91 -14.90 -2.42
C MET A 80 -9.94 -15.48 -3.42
N HIS A 81 -8.74 -14.93 -3.44
CA HIS A 81 -7.69 -15.34 -4.36
C HIS A 81 -6.55 -15.95 -3.56
N THR A 82 -6.16 -17.16 -3.92
CA THR A 82 -5.15 -17.91 -3.17
C THR A 82 -3.81 -17.88 -3.91
N PHE A 83 -2.75 -17.58 -3.16
CA PHE A 83 -1.39 -17.47 -3.66
C PHE A 83 -0.47 -18.34 -2.82
N MET A 84 0.59 -18.84 -3.46
CA MET A 84 1.59 -19.67 -2.79
C MET A 84 2.95 -18.98 -2.85
N HIS A 85 3.61 -18.85 -1.70
CA HIS A 85 4.95 -18.27 -1.63
C HIS A 85 5.93 -19.16 -2.41
N ASN A 86 6.74 -18.52 -3.28
CA ASN A 86 7.62 -19.27 -4.17
C ASN A 86 8.74 -20.03 -3.44
N GLU A 87 9.11 -19.59 -2.26
CA GLU A 87 10.20 -20.22 -1.50
C GLU A 87 9.69 -21.13 -0.39
N SER A 88 8.76 -20.64 0.44
CA SER A 88 8.27 -21.38 1.60
C SER A 88 7.11 -22.30 1.29
N TYR A 89 6.44 -22.09 0.14
CA TYR A 89 5.23 -22.79 -0.28
C TYR A 89 4.01 -22.55 0.62
N ASP A 90 4.10 -21.58 1.52
CA ASP A 90 2.96 -21.19 2.34
C ASP A 90 1.88 -20.56 1.46
N GLN A 91 0.63 -20.87 1.75
CA GLN A 91 -0.50 -20.33 1.01
C GLN A 91 -1.15 -19.20 1.78
N ILE A 92 -1.51 -18.15 1.06
CA ILE A 92 -2.26 -17.03 1.61
C ILE A 92 -3.45 -16.74 0.71
N SER A 93 -4.50 -16.15 1.27
CA SER A 93 -5.67 -15.75 0.50
C SER A 93 -5.92 -14.26 0.69
N LEU A 94 -6.18 -13.56 -0.40
CA LEU A 94 -6.50 -12.13 -0.38
C LEU A 94 -7.86 -11.93 -1.06
N SER A 95 -8.64 -11.01 -0.50
CA SER A 95 -9.94 -10.68 -1.08
C SER A 95 -9.79 -9.79 -2.31
N THR A 96 -10.83 -9.78 -3.16
CA THR A 96 -10.88 -8.89 -4.32
C THR A 96 -10.77 -7.42 -3.88
N GLU A 97 -11.33 -7.08 -2.71
CA GLU A 97 -11.25 -5.73 -2.19
C GLU A 97 -9.80 -5.32 -1.88
N THR A 98 -9.01 -6.23 -1.33
CA THR A 98 -7.61 -5.98 -1.01
C THR A 98 -6.75 -5.84 -2.27
N ILE A 99 -6.98 -6.71 -3.25
CA ILE A 99 -6.21 -6.70 -4.49
C ILE A 99 -6.63 -5.57 -5.42
N GLY A 100 -7.92 -5.28 -5.49
CA GLY A 100 -8.52 -4.39 -6.46
C GLY A 100 -9.12 -5.18 -7.62
N GLU A 101 -10.32 -4.79 -8.04
CA GLU A 101 -11.04 -5.51 -9.10
C GLU A 101 -10.27 -5.54 -10.41
N GLU A 102 -9.60 -4.45 -10.76
CA GLU A 102 -8.83 -4.40 -12.00
C GLU A 102 -7.71 -5.42 -12.02
N GLN A 103 -6.94 -5.49 -10.93
CA GLN A 103 -5.82 -6.43 -10.85
C GLN A 103 -6.32 -7.86 -10.76
N ALA A 104 -7.40 -8.10 -10.04
CA ALA A 104 -7.97 -9.43 -9.91
C ALA A 104 -8.42 -9.98 -11.28
N ALA A 105 -8.90 -9.11 -12.16
CA ALA A 105 -9.35 -9.52 -13.49
C ALA A 105 -8.21 -10.01 -14.38
N TYR A 106 -6.97 -9.62 -14.08
CA TYR A 106 -5.81 -10.03 -14.88
C TYR A 106 -5.13 -11.30 -14.37
N LEU A 107 -5.61 -11.87 -13.27
CA LEU A 107 -4.98 -13.06 -12.69
C LEU A 107 -5.20 -14.28 -13.58
N GLN A 108 -4.12 -15.03 -13.81
CA GLN A 108 -4.14 -16.26 -14.59
C GLN A 108 -3.44 -17.35 -13.80
N ASP A 109 -3.96 -18.57 -13.91
CA ASP A 109 -3.39 -19.73 -13.18
C ASP A 109 -1.90 -19.85 -13.44
N GLY A 110 -1.12 -19.99 -12.35
CA GLY A 110 0.32 -20.13 -12.42
C GLY A 110 1.09 -18.84 -12.58
N MET A 111 0.41 -17.70 -12.67
CA MET A 111 1.06 -16.41 -12.82
C MET A 111 1.84 -16.05 -11.55
N ASN A 112 3.03 -15.46 -11.73
CA ASN A 112 3.81 -14.95 -10.62
C ASN A 112 3.40 -13.50 -10.34
N VAL A 113 3.19 -13.19 -9.06
CA VAL A 113 2.84 -11.85 -8.61
C VAL A 113 3.69 -11.51 -7.40
N MET A 114 3.78 -10.19 -7.11
CA MET A 114 4.47 -9.72 -5.92
C MET A 114 3.42 -9.42 -4.85
N ILE A 115 3.57 -10.03 -3.67
CA ILE A 115 2.68 -9.75 -2.55
C ILE A 115 3.41 -8.83 -1.57
N GLU A 116 2.78 -7.70 -1.25
CA GLU A 116 3.29 -6.77 -0.26
C GLU A 116 2.72 -7.11 1.10
N SER A 117 3.58 -7.14 2.11
CA SER A 117 3.14 -7.44 3.48
C SER A 117 3.84 -6.55 4.49
N PHE A 118 3.20 -6.41 5.66
CA PHE A 118 3.75 -5.66 6.78
C PHE A 118 3.58 -6.52 8.03
N GLU A 119 4.71 -6.84 8.68
CA GLU A 119 4.72 -7.70 9.87
C GLU A 119 3.95 -8.99 9.65
N ASP A 120 4.25 -9.64 8.53
CA ASP A 120 3.64 -10.92 8.10
C ASP A 120 2.16 -10.84 7.73
N GLU A 121 1.58 -9.63 7.68
CA GLU A 121 0.21 -9.43 7.21
C GLU A 121 0.21 -9.05 5.74
N PRO A 122 -0.37 -9.87 4.84
CA PRO A 122 -0.46 -9.49 3.42
C PRO A 122 -1.40 -8.31 3.25
N LEU A 123 -0.94 -7.27 2.56
CA LEU A 123 -1.71 -6.04 2.40
C LEU A 123 -2.08 -5.73 0.96
N GLY A 124 -1.40 -6.31 -0.02
CA GLY A 124 -1.69 -6.01 -1.40
C GLY A 124 -0.89 -6.86 -2.36
N MET A 125 -1.15 -6.66 -3.64
CA MET A 125 -0.55 -7.43 -4.72
C MET A 125 -0.13 -6.48 -5.84
N GLN A 126 1.00 -6.78 -6.47
CA GLN A 126 1.42 -6.10 -7.69
C GLN A 126 1.56 -7.12 -8.80
N LEU A 127 0.98 -6.82 -9.95
CA LEU A 127 1.10 -7.65 -11.13
C LEU A 127 2.49 -7.53 -11.74
N PRO A 128 2.98 -8.56 -12.43
CA PRO A 128 4.23 -8.44 -13.17
C PRO A 128 4.08 -7.46 -14.34
N ASP A 129 5.18 -6.82 -14.69
CA ASP A 129 5.21 -5.88 -15.81
C ASP A 129 5.06 -6.58 -17.15
#